data_1b51ffe5570e98cace925dd0264297e1
#
_entry.id   1b51ffe5570e98cace925dd0264297e1
#
_cell.length_a   1.000
_cell.length_b   1.000
_cell.length_c   1.000
_cell.angle_alpha   90.00
_cell.angle_beta   90.00
_cell.angle_gamma   90.00
#
_symmetry.space_group_name_H-M   'P 1'
#
loop_
_entity.id
_entity.type
_entity.pdbx_description
1 polymer ?
#
loop_
_entity_poly.entity_id
_entity_poly.type
_entity_poly.pdbx_seq_one_letter_code
_entity_poly.pdbx_strand_id
1 'polypeptide(L)'
;MGREGENYMDKQAYLAQIDRVIAAGPYKADWGSLSRHATPGWYQDAKLGIFIHWGIYSVPGYHNEWYSREMYDSKTPSYRYHVAHYGKPDQFGYKDFI
;
A
#
# COMPACT_ATOMS: atom_id res chain seq x y z
N MET A 1 -1.15 -28.17 15.42
CA MET A 1 -0.08 -27.99 14.43
C MET A 1 0.30 -26.52 14.43
N GLY A 2 1.37 -26.16 15.13
CA GLY A 2 1.84 -24.79 15.22
C GLY A 2 2.35 -24.31 13.88
N ARG A 3 1.93 -23.11 13.45
CA ARG A 3 2.61 -22.37 12.40
C ARG A 3 4.01 -22.06 12.95
N GLU A 4 5.01 -22.70 12.36
CA GLU A 4 6.40 -22.35 12.59
C GLU A 4 6.57 -20.87 12.34
N GLY A 5 7.26 -20.20 13.28
CA GLY A 5 7.31 -18.76 13.36
C GLY A 5 7.77 -18.11 12.07
N GLU A 6 6.88 -17.37 11.44
CA GLU A 6 7.29 -16.30 10.56
C GLU A 6 8.22 -15.41 11.38
N ASN A 7 9.46 -15.34 10.96
CA ASN A 7 10.50 -14.54 11.58
C ASN A 7 10.20 -13.06 11.31
N TYR A 8 9.17 -12.55 11.98
CA TYR A 8 8.88 -11.11 11.95
C TYR A 8 10.08 -10.40 12.57
N MET A 9 10.86 -9.76 11.72
CA MET A 9 11.91 -8.88 12.20
C MET A 9 11.31 -7.89 13.20
N ASP A 10 11.90 -7.79 14.38
CA ASP A 10 11.49 -6.80 15.36
C ASP A 10 11.48 -5.39 14.74
N LYS A 11 10.50 -4.58 15.12
CA LYS A 11 10.36 -3.19 14.64
C LYS A 11 11.66 -2.40 14.77
N GLN A 12 12.40 -2.59 15.86
CA GLN A 12 13.68 -1.91 16.08
C GLN A 12 14.75 -2.35 15.09
N ALA A 13 14.76 -3.62 14.71
CA ALA A 13 15.67 -4.15 13.69
C ALA A 13 15.38 -3.55 12.31
N TYR A 14 14.10 -3.38 11.95
CA TYR A 14 13.72 -2.69 10.71
C TYR A 14 14.14 -1.22 10.71
N LEU A 15 13.88 -0.50 11.79
CA LEU A 15 14.28 0.90 11.90
C LEU A 15 15.80 1.06 11.81
N ALA A 16 16.55 0.20 12.49
CA ALA A 16 18.02 0.23 12.41
C ALA A 16 18.54 -0.11 10.99
N GLN A 17 17.85 -0.97 10.25
CA GLN A 17 18.18 -1.25 8.85
C GLN A 17 17.92 -0.03 7.96
N ILE A 18 16.77 0.63 8.13
CA ILE A 18 16.41 1.85 7.41
C ILE A 18 17.45 2.94 7.68
N ASP A 19 17.80 3.18 8.94
CA ASP A 19 18.78 4.19 9.34
C ASP A 19 20.16 3.94 8.71
N ARG A 20 20.59 2.68 8.65
CA ARG A 20 21.85 2.29 7.97
C ARG A 20 21.81 2.59 6.48
N VAL A 21 20.70 2.29 5.80
CA VAL A 21 20.52 2.57 4.37
C VAL A 21 20.53 4.07 4.11
N ILE A 22 19.83 4.85 4.93
CA ILE A 22 19.80 6.31 4.85
C ILE A 22 21.20 6.88 5.07
N ALA A 23 21.92 6.41 6.09
CA ALA A 23 23.27 6.89 6.39
C ALA A 23 24.28 6.60 5.27
N ALA A 24 24.15 5.44 4.61
CA ALA A 24 25.01 5.04 3.49
C ALA A 24 24.62 5.68 2.16
N GLY A 25 23.40 6.19 2.04
CA GLY A 25 22.89 6.77 0.80
C GLY A 25 23.50 8.12 0.45
N PRO A 26 23.36 8.55 -0.82
CA PRO A 26 23.94 9.80 -1.32
C PRO A 26 23.18 11.04 -0.84
N TYR A 27 21.99 10.88 -0.29
CA TYR A 27 21.13 11.99 0.12
C TYR A 27 21.01 12.07 1.64
N LYS A 28 20.87 13.29 2.13
CA LYS A 28 20.62 13.59 3.54
C LYS A 28 19.23 14.24 3.71
N ALA A 29 18.71 14.26 4.94
CA ALA A 29 17.39 14.82 5.25
C ALA A 29 17.41 16.37 5.28
N ASP A 30 17.91 16.97 4.23
CA ASP A 30 17.91 18.42 4.00
C ASP A 30 17.65 18.75 2.53
N TRP A 31 17.03 19.89 2.29
CA TRP A 31 16.64 20.31 0.94
C TRP A 31 17.85 20.55 0.02
N GLY A 32 18.97 21.00 0.53
CA GLY A 32 20.18 21.16 -0.25
C GLY A 32 20.72 19.85 -0.80
N SER A 33 20.59 18.77 -0.03
CA SER A 33 20.91 17.41 -0.47
C SER A 33 19.89 16.87 -1.46
N LEU A 34 18.59 16.94 -1.12
CA LEU A 34 17.51 16.37 -1.90
C LEU A 34 17.35 17.04 -3.27
N SER A 35 17.56 18.35 -3.35
CA SER A 35 17.46 19.11 -4.60
C SER A 35 18.56 18.76 -5.64
N ARG A 36 19.59 18.02 -5.23
CA ARG A 36 20.61 17.50 -6.16
C ARG A 36 20.18 16.21 -6.87
N HIS A 37 19.03 15.66 -6.50
CA HIS A 37 18.50 14.47 -7.17
C HIS A 37 18.20 14.79 -8.63
N ALA A 38 18.81 14.05 -9.53
CA ALA A 38 18.55 14.14 -10.96
C ALA A 38 17.68 12.96 -11.41
N THR A 39 16.81 13.20 -12.37
CA THR A 39 16.02 12.12 -12.99
C THR A 39 16.97 11.11 -13.64
N PRO A 40 16.89 9.82 -13.30
CA PRO A 40 17.75 8.81 -13.90
C PRO A 40 17.60 8.73 -15.42
N GLY A 41 18.72 8.53 -16.12
CA GLY A 41 18.74 8.44 -17.59
C GLY A 41 17.83 7.32 -18.11
N TRP A 42 17.83 6.15 -17.45
CA TRP A 42 16.94 5.03 -17.84
C TRP A 42 15.46 5.40 -17.83
N TYR A 43 15.04 6.24 -16.88
CA TYR A 43 13.66 6.70 -16.79
C TYR A 43 13.30 7.63 -17.97
N GLN A 44 14.21 8.52 -18.33
CA GLN A 44 14.03 9.40 -19.49
C GLN A 44 14.02 8.62 -20.82
N ASP A 45 14.84 7.59 -20.92
CA ASP A 45 14.97 6.76 -22.11
C ASP A 45 13.82 5.78 -22.30
N ALA A 46 13.16 5.36 -21.23
CA ALA A 46 12.06 4.39 -21.27
C ALA A 46 10.86 4.83 -22.13
N LYS A 47 10.58 6.15 -22.20
CA LYS A 47 9.49 6.77 -23.01
C LYS A 47 8.07 6.30 -22.65
N LEU A 48 7.89 5.08 -22.17
CA LEU A 48 6.61 4.49 -21.79
C LEU A 48 6.69 3.93 -20.38
N GLY A 49 5.70 4.27 -19.56
CA GLY A 49 5.51 3.70 -18.22
C GLY A 49 4.12 3.10 -18.07
N ILE A 50 4.02 2.02 -17.31
CA ILE A 50 2.74 1.42 -16.93
C ILE A 50 2.58 1.62 -15.43
N PHE A 51 1.43 2.18 -15.03
CA PHE A 51 1.07 2.37 -13.64
C PHE A 51 -0.06 1.42 -13.27
N ILE A 52 0.17 0.54 -12.27
CA ILE A 52 -0.78 -0.48 -11.87
C ILE A 52 -1.21 -0.21 -10.42
N HIS A 53 -2.52 -0.04 -10.21
CA HIS A 53 -3.12 -0.03 -8.90
C HIS A 53 -3.61 -1.42 -8.54
N TRP A 54 -3.06 -1.97 -7.47
CA TRP A 54 -3.40 -3.32 -7.00
C TRP A 54 -3.47 -3.34 -5.47
N GLY A 55 -4.48 -4.01 -4.93
CA GLY A 55 -4.65 -4.18 -3.49
C GLY A 55 -5.83 -5.11 -3.17
N ILE A 56 -6.14 -5.26 -1.88
CA ILE A 56 -7.27 -6.08 -1.41
C ILE A 56 -8.59 -5.63 -2.07
N TYR A 57 -8.76 -4.34 -2.34
CA TYR A 57 -9.93 -3.80 -3.04
C TYR A 57 -10.13 -4.37 -4.46
N SER A 58 -9.11 -4.99 -5.03
CA SER A 58 -9.22 -5.68 -6.33
C SER A 58 -10.00 -6.99 -6.23
N VAL A 59 -10.16 -7.56 -5.03
CA VAL A 59 -10.95 -8.78 -4.81
C VAL A 59 -12.44 -8.54 -5.10
N PRO A 60 -13.12 -7.57 -4.47
CA PRO A 60 -14.49 -7.22 -4.86
C PRO A 60 -14.57 -6.63 -6.26
N GLY A 61 -13.49 -5.99 -6.74
CA GLY A 61 -13.41 -5.44 -8.10
C GLY A 61 -14.50 -4.43 -8.43
N TYR A 62 -14.95 -3.66 -7.47
CA TYR A 62 -16.06 -2.72 -7.62
C TYR A 62 -15.63 -1.28 -7.34
N HIS A 63 -16.06 -0.38 -8.17
CA HIS A 63 -15.89 1.07 -8.12
C HIS A 63 -14.43 1.50 -8.30
N ASN A 64 -13.64 1.63 -7.21
CA ASN A 64 -12.25 2.11 -7.26
C ASN A 64 -11.46 1.71 -5.99
N GLU A 65 -10.23 2.21 -5.89
CA GLU A 65 -9.30 1.95 -4.77
C GLU A 65 -9.79 2.47 -3.41
N TRP A 66 -10.77 3.36 -3.38
CA TRP A 66 -11.38 3.86 -2.15
C TRP A 66 -12.41 2.90 -1.54
N TYR A 67 -12.65 1.77 -2.19
CA TYR A 67 -13.59 0.76 -1.69
C TYR A 67 -13.38 0.41 -0.21
N SER A 68 -12.13 0.31 0.23
CA SER A 68 -11.76 0.01 1.61
C SER A 68 -12.33 0.98 2.65
N ARG A 69 -12.59 2.22 2.25
CA ARG A 69 -13.21 3.26 3.06
C ARG A 69 -14.71 3.35 2.78
N GLU A 70 -15.07 3.36 1.51
CA GLU A 70 -16.45 3.57 1.06
C GLU A 70 -17.40 2.47 1.48
N MET A 71 -16.92 1.22 1.62
CA MET A 71 -17.75 0.10 2.07
C MET A 71 -18.31 0.27 3.49
N TYR A 72 -17.77 1.20 4.28
CA TYR A 72 -18.25 1.53 5.62
C TYR A 72 -19.15 2.78 5.67
N ASP A 73 -19.29 3.51 4.57
CA ASP A 73 -20.16 4.69 4.49
C ASP A 73 -21.46 4.34 3.77
N SER A 74 -22.57 4.29 4.53
CA SER A 74 -23.91 3.94 4.03
C SER A 74 -24.43 4.82 2.89
N LYS A 75 -23.83 5.98 2.65
CA LYS A 75 -24.20 6.90 1.58
C LYS A 75 -23.59 6.54 0.23
N THR A 76 -22.57 5.69 0.21
CA THR A 76 -21.81 5.37 -1.00
C THR A 76 -22.41 4.23 -1.81
N PRO A 77 -22.15 4.16 -3.13
CA PRO A 77 -22.47 3.00 -3.95
C PRO A 77 -21.75 1.73 -3.48
N SER A 78 -20.48 1.87 -3.04
CA SER A 78 -19.64 0.76 -2.55
C SER A 78 -20.24 0.08 -1.33
N TYR A 79 -20.83 0.85 -0.39
CA TYR A 79 -21.55 0.26 0.75
C TYR A 79 -22.75 -0.58 0.29
N ARG A 80 -23.59 -0.04 -0.61
CA ARG A 80 -24.77 -0.77 -1.10
C ARG A 80 -24.39 -2.04 -1.83
N TYR A 81 -23.35 -1.97 -2.66
CA TYR A 81 -22.79 -3.15 -3.33
C TYR A 81 -22.27 -4.17 -2.32
N HIS A 82 -21.49 -3.71 -1.34
CA HIS A 82 -20.91 -4.58 -0.31
C HIS A 82 -21.99 -5.34 0.46
N VAL A 83 -22.99 -4.62 0.95
CA VAL A 83 -24.10 -5.23 1.70
C VAL A 83 -24.87 -6.25 0.86
N ALA A 84 -25.09 -5.97 -0.41
CA ALA A 84 -25.81 -6.86 -1.31
C ALA A 84 -25.08 -8.17 -1.63
N HIS A 85 -23.73 -8.14 -1.66
CA HIS A 85 -22.91 -9.28 -2.10
C HIS A 85 -22.20 -10.01 -0.95
N TYR A 86 -21.86 -9.32 0.13
CA TYR A 86 -21.04 -9.85 1.22
C TYR A 86 -21.69 -9.73 2.61
N GLY A 87 -22.75 -8.95 2.73
CA GLY A 87 -23.39 -8.64 4.01
C GLY A 87 -22.89 -7.31 4.60
N LYS A 88 -23.35 -7.00 5.82
CA LYS A 88 -22.96 -5.76 6.50
C LYS A 88 -21.47 -5.75 6.85
N PRO A 89 -20.80 -4.57 6.83
CA PRO A 89 -19.37 -4.49 7.14
C PRO A 89 -18.95 -4.92 8.55
N ASP A 90 -19.88 -4.97 9.49
CA ASP A 90 -19.67 -5.53 10.83
C ASP A 90 -19.65 -7.07 10.86
N GLN A 91 -20.22 -7.71 9.83
CA GLN A 91 -20.25 -9.16 9.64
C GLN A 91 -19.18 -9.65 8.66
N PHE A 92 -18.94 -8.88 7.61
CA PHE A 92 -17.89 -9.12 6.62
C PHE A 92 -17.20 -7.79 6.32
N GLY A 93 -16.05 -7.58 6.93
CA GLY A 93 -15.27 -6.36 6.81
C GLY A 93 -14.20 -6.45 5.72
N TYR A 94 -13.43 -5.37 5.54
CA TYR A 94 -12.41 -5.32 4.49
C TYR A 94 -11.32 -6.39 4.65
N LYS A 95 -10.98 -6.75 5.89
CA LYS A 95 -9.98 -7.80 6.17
C LYS A 95 -10.45 -9.21 5.79
N ASP A 96 -11.74 -9.42 5.65
CA ASP A 96 -12.30 -10.73 5.33
C ASP A 96 -12.13 -11.11 3.86
N PHE A 97 -11.61 -10.17 3.04
CA PHE A 97 -11.20 -10.44 1.67
C PHE A 97 -9.80 -11.08 1.54
N ILE A 98 -9.05 -11.24 2.65
CA ILE A 98 -7.67 -11.77 2.64
C ILE A 98 -7.65 -13.30 2.57
#